data_6f60168c161846dbc486bbada0b62d62
#
_entry.id   6f60168c161846dbc486bbada0b62d62
#
_cell.length_a   1.000
_cell.length_b   1.000
_cell.length_c   1.000
_cell.angle_alpha   90.00
_cell.angle_beta   90.00
_cell.angle_gamma   90.00
#
_symmetry.space_group_name_H-M   'P 1'
#
loop_
_entity.id
_entity.type
_entity.pdbx_description
1 polymer ?
#
loop_
_entity_poly.entity_id
_entity_poly.type
_entity_poly.pdbx_seq_one_letter_code
_entity_poly.pdbx_strand_id
1 'polypeptide(L)'
;MEVLDQFYETVINKWRNNKGKGTIHCNKPFSYATLAVLTIGKFATKRPDASIFIVVQSFDMRREIISEFNKLNVDHSRITCVSQNYIKTGYNYNYDLVVLIDVTPLSIIQMFCERTKFVINILTSSKILAPQTLSKVYIILPSINGEISVQQARNAMLCSPVEEHRVAVTISADDRAEYDKQSAYISNTMVIIGDIRNIDRIKHGDRQLGLSGAEVRDKIARSNGWSETLDMSIPFNKQIDSAYNPTLLYEKACTVYEVMRKRRDLVTDNEAKLSYILDIIKENTNKKFVIISKRGEFAALVTKYLNANGIKCGDYHDCIEKAVAVDDDGVPILIKSGTRKGEPKIIGSQAISTANLRRYISGDIQVLSTKNSSLNGLELACDAWIITSSLCEDIRTIKGRFADLHFTTNPNIIYNLYCSSTIEAAAIDKVKGSAIHAIIENTEKNLYVDENTGDIIL
;
A
#
# COMPACT_ATOMS: atom_id res chain seq x y z
N MET A 1 10.95 24.79 -10.63
CA MET A 1 12.37 24.34 -10.70
C MET A 1 13.11 24.71 -9.42
N GLU A 2 13.11 25.99 -9.06
CA GLU A 2 13.84 26.51 -7.87
C GLU A 2 13.49 25.80 -6.53
N VAL A 3 12.22 25.49 -6.29
CA VAL A 3 11.76 24.81 -5.06
C VAL A 3 12.22 23.35 -5.00
N LEU A 4 12.24 22.65 -6.14
CA LEU A 4 12.78 21.28 -6.22
C LEU A 4 14.29 21.27 -5.96
N ASP A 5 15.01 22.18 -6.60
CA ASP A 5 16.46 22.29 -6.44
C ASP A 5 16.81 22.61 -4.98
N GLN A 6 16.07 23.53 -4.35
CA GLN A 6 16.23 23.87 -2.94
C GLN A 6 15.93 22.69 -2.01
N PHE A 7 14.94 21.87 -2.33
CA PHE A 7 14.62 20.66 -1.57
C PHE A 7 15.79 19.66 -1.64
N TYR A 8 16.25 19.31 -2.85
CA TYR A 8 17.36 18.37 -3.02
C TYR A 8 18.62 18.87 -2.33
N GLU A 9 18.95 20.16 -2.46
CA GLU A 9 20.07 20.79 -1.77
C GLU A 9 19.95 20.62 -0.24
N THR A 10 18.79 20.94 0.31
CA THR A 10 18.53 20.86 1.75
C THR A 10 18.71 19.44 2.26
N VAL A 11 18.16 18.45 1.57
CA VAL A 11 18.23 17.04 1.97
C VAL A 11 19.65 16.50 1.87
N ILE A 12 20.36 16.80 0.77
CA ILE A 12 21.77 16.39 0.58
C ILE A 12 22.66 17.03 1.64
N ASN A 13 22.46 18.30 1.98
CA ASN A 13 23.23 18.96 3.02
C ASN A 13 22.97 18.37 4.41
N LYS A 14 21.71 18.06 4.74
CA LYS A 14 21.38 17.36 6.00
C LYS A 14 22.04 15.99 6.08
N TRP A 15 22.02 15.21 4.97
CA TRP A 15 22.71 13.93 4.90
C TRP A 15 24.23 14.07 5.12
N ARG A 16 24.84 15.06 4.50
CA ARG A 16 26.27 15.35 4.70
C ARG A 16 26.58 15.70 6.16
N ASN A 17 25.76 16.56 6.77
CA ASN A 17 25.90 16.95 8.17
C ASN A 17 25.70 15.78 9.13
N ASN A 18 24.90 14.78 8.73
CA ASN A 18 24.75 13.52 9.47
C ASN A 18 25.86 12.49 9.12
N LYS A 19 27.10 12.97 8.94
CA LYS A 19 28.29 12.16 8.65
C LYS A 19 28.18 11.30 7.40
N GLY A 20 27.28 11.65 6.48
CA GLY A 20 27.05 10.93 5.24
C GLY A 20 26.38 9.56 5.42
N LYS A 21 25.57 9.40 6.48
CA LYS A 21 24.74 8.22 6.70
C LYS A 21 23.31 8.63 7.03
N GLY A 22 22.33 8.00 6.38
CA GLY A 22 20.94 8.26 6.71
C GLY A 22 19.93 7.72 5.70
N THR A 23 18.66 7.73 6.12
CA THR A 23 17.49 7.32 5.32
C THR A 23 16.67 8.53 4.95
N ILE A 24 16.34 8.67 3.68
CA ILE A 24 15.51 9.74 3.11
C ILE A 24 14.25 9.13 2.53
N HIS A 25 13.10 9.64 2.93
CA HIS A 25 11.84 9.34 2.25
C HIS A 25 11.69 10.30 1.08
N CYS A 26 11.79 9.75 -0.12
CA CYS A 26 11.63 10.49 -1.36
C CYS A 26 10.28 10.15 -1.98
N ASN A 27 9.26 10.87 -1.56
CA ASN A 27 7.91 10.73 -2.10
C ASN A 27 7.70 11.77 -3.21
N LYS A 28 6.95 11.41 -4.25
CA LYS A 28 6.61 12.37 -5.30
C LYS A 28 5.89 13.61 -4.70
N PRO A 29 6.09 14.79 -5.22
CA PRO A 29 6.62 15.07 -6.55
C PRO A 29 8.15 15.00 -6.70
N PHE A 30 8.87 14.49 -5.68
CA PHE A 30 10.31 14.36 -5.74
C PHE A 30 10.72 13.05 -6.40
N SER A 31 11.67 13.11 -7.31
CA SER A 31 12.23 11.94 -7.96
C SER A 31 13.36 11.35 -7.11
N TYR A 32 13.24 10.08 -6.73
CA TYR A 32 14.32 9.35 -6.07
C TYR A 32 15.54 9.21 -6.98
N ALA A 33 15.33 9.08 -8.30
CA ALA A 33 16.40 8.98 -9.27
C ALA A 33 17.18 10.30 -9.35
N THR A 34 16.49 11.44 -9.42
CA THR A 34 17.10 12.76 -9.38
C THR A 34 17.88 12.98 -8.08
N LEU A 35 17.30 12.64 -6.93
CA LEU A 35 17.98 12.74 -5.63
C LEU A 35 19.27 11.89 -5.59
N ALA A 36 19.19 10.65 -6.06
CA ALA A 36 20.35 9.76 -6.11
C ALA A 36 21.44 10.32 -7.01
N VAL A 37 21.10 10.73 -8.24
CA VAL A 37 22.06 11.25 -9.23
C VAL A 37 22.69 12.56 -8.78
N LEU A 38 21.92 13.49 -8.22
CA LEU A 38 22.46 14.75 -7.66
C LEU A 38 23.38 14.49 -6.47
N THR A 39 23.03 13.55 -5.57
CA THR A 39 23.87 13.17 -4.44
C THR A 39 25.22 12.62 -4.94
N ILE A 40 25.17 11.72 -5.91
CA ILE A 40 26.34 11.10 -6.54
C ILE A 40 27.19 12.15 -7.25
N GLY A 41 26.58 12.99 -8.07
CA GLY A 41 27.29 14.06 -8.79
C GLY A 41 28.04 14.98 -7.85
N LYS A 42 27.40 15.44 -6.77
CA LYS A 42 28.08 16.28 -5.75
C LYS A 42 29.15 15.53 -4.96
N PHE A 43 28.98 14.23 -4.75
CA PHE A 43 29.98 13.40 -4.10
C PHE A 43 31.21 13.21 -5.01
N ALA A 44 31.00 12.85 -6.28
CA ALA A 44 32.05 12.64 -7.29
C ALA A 44 32.83 13.92 -7.59
N THR A 45 32.16 15.08 -7.64
CA THR A 45 32.85 16.38 -7.81
C THR A 45 33.88 16.63 -6.70
N LYS A 46 33.61 16.21 -5.47
CA LYS A 46 34.55 16.36 -4.34
C LYS A 46 35.58 15.23 -4.22
N ARG A 47 35.29 14.09 -4.82
CA ARG A 47 36.07 12.86 -4.81
C ARG A 47 36.06 12.20 -6.17
N PRO A 48 36.83 12.69 -7.14
CA PRO A 48 36.76 12.22 -8.52
C PRO A 48 37.10 10.74 -8.70
N ASP A 49 37.93 10.19 -7.81
CA ASP A 49 38.34 8.78 -7.86
C ASP A 49 37.50 7.84 -7.03
N ALA A 50 36.39 8.33 -6.43
CA ALA A 50 35.55 7.52 -5.57
C ALA A 50 34.81 6.41 -6.35
N SER A 51 34.80 5.24 -5.75
CA SER A 51 34.00 4.12 -6.21
C SER A 51 32.56 4.21 -5.65
N ILE A 52 31.56 4.09 -6.53
CA ILE A 52 30.16 4.30 -6.15
C ILE A 52 29.34 3.06 -6.52
N PHE A 53 28.52 2.63 -5.58
CA PHE A 53 27.67 1.48 -5.73
C PHE A 53 26.19 1.83 -5.47
N ILE A 54 25.32 1.47 -6.40
CA ILE A 54 23.88 1.67 -6.29
C ILE A 54 23.21 0.31 -6.23
N VAL A 55 22.40 0.10 -5.20
CA VAL A 55 21.57 -1.08 -5.05
C VAL A 55 20.11 -0.67 -5.15
N VAL A 56 19.40 -1.24 -6.08
CA VAL A 56 17.98 -0.97 -6.32
C VAL A 56 17.14 -2.20 -6.07
N GLN A 57 15.86 -2.00 -5.76
CA GLN A 57 14.93 -3.10 -5.57
C GLN A 57 14.66 -3.85 -6.88
N SER A 58 14.42 -3.13 -7.99
CA SER A 58 13.98 -3.69 -9.26
C SER A 58 14.85 -3.29 -10.44
N PHE A 59 14.70 -4.02 -11.55
CA PHE A 59 15.40 -3.71 -12.79
C PHE A 59 14.89 -2.42 -13.44
N ASP A 60 13.60 -2.10 -13.27
CA ASP A 60 13.02 -0.88 -13.82
C ASP A 60 13.57 0.36 -13.12
N MET A 61 13.73 0.34 -11.80
CA MET A 61 14.40 1.41 -11.06
C MET A 61 15.85 1.64 -11.54
N ARG A 62 16.55 0.56 -11.91
CA ARG A 62 17.90 0.69 -12.50
C ARG A 62 17.87 1.44 -13.82
N ARG A 63 16.89 1.14 -14.69
CA ARG A 63 16.74 1.84 -15.98
C ARG A 63 16.44 3.31 -15.80
N GLU A 64 15.56 3.64 -14.84
CA GLU A 64 15.20 5.01 -14.51
C GLU A 64 16.40 5.81 -14.03
N ILE A 65 17.22 5.26 -13.14
CA ILE A 65 18.44 5.89 -12.65
C ILE A 65 19.45 6.12 -13.80
N ILE A 66 19.66 5.14 -14.67
CA ILE A 66 20.55 5.28 -15.84
C ILE A 66 20.04 6.39 -16.77
N SER A 67 18.73 6.43 -17.01
CA SER A 67 18.09 7.51 -17.79
C SER A 67 18.35 8.89 -17.16
N GLU A 68 18.25 9.00 -15.83
CA GLU A 68 18.42 10.25 -15.13
C GLU A 68 19.90 10.70 -15.11
N PHE A 69 20.88 9.79 -15.07
CA PHE A 69 22.30 10.12 -15.27
C PHE A 69 22.52 10.78 -16.62
N ASN A 70 21.95 10.23 -17.68
CA ASN A 70 22.06 10.79 -19.04
C ASN A 70 21.39 12.15 -19.13
N LYS A 71 20.20 12.31 -18.54
CA LYS A 71 19.44 13.56 -18.54
C LYS A 71 20.15 14.70 -17.81
N LEU A 72 20.78 14.39 -16.69
CA LEU A 72 21.53 15.37 -15.88
C LEU A 72 23.00 15.51 -16.28
N ASN A 73 23.43 14.80 -17.31
CA ASN A 73 24.80 14.84 -17.82
C ASN A 73 25.88 14.50 -16.76
N VAL A 74 25.57 13.57 -15.85
CA VAL A 74 26.48 13.09 -14.80
C VAL A 74 27.23 11.86 -15.32
N ASP A 75 28.55 11.89 -15.31
CA ASP A 75 29.38 10.73 -15.68
C ASP A 75 29.12 9.56 -14.73
N HIS A 76 28.76 8.42 -15.29
CA HIS A 76 28.45 7.19 -14.57
C HIS A 76 29.37 6.01 -14.93
N SER A 77 30.48 6.27 -15.63
CA SER A 77 31.43 5.24 -16.06
C SER A 77 32.04 4.43 -14.91
N ARG A 78 32.13 5.03 -13.71
CA ARG A 78 32.65 4.40 -12.48
C ARG A 78 31.58 3.97 -11.50
N ILE A 79 30.31 3.96 -11.92
CA ILE A 79 29.19 3.63 -11.07
C ILE A 79 28.70 2.22 -11.37
N THR A 80 28.63 1.40 -10.36
CA THR A 80 28.03 0.06 -10.46
C THR A 80 26.61 0.10 -9.92
N CYS A 81 25.63 -0.21 -10.77
CA CYS A 81 24.20 -0.27 -10.38
C CYS A 81 23.64 -1.67 -10.55
N VAL A 82 23.18 -2.28 -9.47
CA VAL A 82 22.66 -3.66 -9.45
C VAL A 82 21.33 -3.77 -8.70
N SER A 83 20.55 -4.81 -9.02
CA SER A 83 19.37 -5.16 -8.19
C SER A 83 19.81 -5.85 -6.89
N GLN A 84 19.05 -5.63 -5.82
CA GLN A 84 19.27 -6.25 -4.50
C GLN A 84 19.38 -7.79 -4.56
N ASN A 85 18.74 -8.44 -5.54
CA ASN A 85 18.76 -9.89 -5.71
C ASN A 85 20.15 -10.44 -6.07
N TYR A 86 21.06 -9.58 -6.55
CA TYR A 86 22.45 -9.95 -6.88
C TYR A 86 23.41 -9.72 -5.70
N ILE A 87 22.94 -9.17 -4.59
CA ILE A 87 23.77 -8.91 -3.42
C ILE A 87 23.92 -10.19 -2.60
N LYS A 88 25.18 -10.59 -2.37
CA LYS A 88 25.54 -11.72 -1.53
C LYS A 88 26.19 -11.19 -0.24
N THR A 89 25.60 -11.45 0.91
CA THR A 89 26.07 -10.92 2.21
C THR A 89 27.47 -11.39 2.62
N GLY A 90 27.98 -12.46 2.02
CA GLY A 90 29.34 -12.94 2.26
C GLY A 90 30.45 -12.27 1.42
N TYR A 91 30.09 -11.49 0.42
CA TYR A 91 31.09 -10.82 -0.43
C TYR A 91 31.60 -9.52 0.20
N ASN A 92 32.87 -9.21 -0.07
CA ASN A 92 33.46 -7.97 0.38
C ASN A 92 33.22 -6.87 -0.66
N TYR A 93 32.22 -6.01 -0.39
CA TYR A 93 31.91 -4.84 -1.19
C TYR A 93 32.66 -3.63 -0.62
N ASN A 94 33.70 -3.18 -1.30
CA ASN A 94 34.50 -2.04 -0.87
C ASN A 94 34.23 -0.83 -1.80
N TYR A 95 33.30 0.03 -1.36
CA TYR A 95 32.92 1.24 -2.08
C TYR A 95 32.99 2.46 -1.16
N ASP A 96 33.28 3.63 -1.74
CA ASP A 96 33.33 4.89 -1.00
C ASP A 96 31.95 5.42 -0.66
N LEU A 97 30.99 5.26 -1.60
CA LEU A 97 29.60 5.65 -1.43
C LEU A 97 28.68 4.48 -1.85
N VAL A 98 27.71 4.16 -1.01
CA VAL A 98 26.61 3.23 -1.36
C VAL A 98 25.28 3.97 -1.31
N VAL A 99 24.52 3.83 -2.39
CA VAL A 99 23.13 4.33 -2.52
C VAL A 99 22.19 3.14 -2.56
N LEU A 100 21.31 3.04 -1.58
CA LEU A 100 20.30 1.99 -1.45
C LEU A 100 18.95 2.59 -1.83
N ILE A 101 18.18 1.95 -2.71
CA ILE A 101 16.87 2.45 -3.14
C ILE A 101 15.86 1.33 -2.99
N ASP A 102 14.90 1.52 -2.08
CA ASP A 102 13.87 0.54 -1.70
C ASP A 102 14.43 -0.85 -1.37
N VAL A 103 15.64 -0.91 -0.86
CA VAL A 103 16.27 -2.16 -0.43
C VAL A 103 15.61 -2.65 0.86
N THR A 104 15.06 -3.87 0.84
CA THR A 104 14.28 -4.41 1.95
C THR A 104 15.01 -5.32 2.93
N PRO A 105 15.98 -6.14 2.51
CA PRO A 105 16.68 -6.97 3.47
C PRO A 105 17.53 -6.13 4.42
N LEU A 106 17.14 -6.09 5.71
CA LEU A 106 17.89 -5.39 6.75
C LEU A 106 19.36 -5.81 6.80
N SER A 107 19.63 -7.09 6.53
CA SER A 107 21.00 -7.63 6.47
C SER A 107 21.86 -6.95 5.41
N ILE A 108 21.29 -6.57 4.27
CA ILE A 108 22.01 -5.82 3.22
C ILE A 108 22.28 -4.40 3.70
N ILE A 109 21.28 -3.72 4.26
CA ILE A 109 21.44 -2.35 4.79
C ILE A 109 22.52 -2.33 5.88
N GLN A 110 22.45 -3.24 6.83
CA GLN A 110 23.40 -3.36 7.92
C GLN A 110 24.82 -3.62 7.40
N MET A 111 24.97 -4.58 6.49
CA MET A 111 26.26 -4.92 5.88
C MET A 111 26.95 -3.70 5.25
N PHE A 112 26.23 -2.88 4.48
CA PHE A 112 26.80 -1.68 3.87
C PHE A 112 27.09 -0.59 4.90
N CYS A 113 26.24 -0.44 5.93
CA CYS A 113 26.48 0.54 7.00
C CYS A 113 27.73 0.24 7.83
N GLU A 114 28.05 -1.03 8.03
CA GLU A 114 29.24 -1.46 8.76
C GLU A 114 30.54 -1.28 7.94
N ARG A 115 30.46 -1.48 6.63
CA ARG A 115 31.64 -1.55 5.75
C ARG A 115 31.91 -0.29 4.95
N THR A 116 30.92 0.57 4.77
CA THR A 116 31.01 1.75 3.92
C THR A 116 30.90 3.03 4.76
N LYS A 117 31.75 4.00 4.45
CA LYS A 117 31.77 5.27 5.17
C LYS A 117 30.57 6.14 4.87
N PHE A 118 30.12 6.17 3.61
CA PHE A 118 29.00 6.98 3.16
C PHE A 118 27.90 6.10 2.62
N VAL A 119 26.73 6.13 3.28
CA VAL A 119 25.55 5.35 2.90
C VAL A 119 24.33 6.24 2.90
N ILE A 120 23.63 6.30 1.79
CA ILE A 120 22.32 6.93 1.68
C ILE A 120 21.28 5.85 1.34
N ASN A 121 20.22 5.77 2.12
CA ASN A 121 19.08 4.91 1.87
C ASN A 121 17.91 5.77 1.45
N ILE A 122 17.35 5.53 0.27
CA ILE A 122 16.21 6.26 -0.28
C ILE A 122 15.03 5.30 -0.30
N LEU A 123 13.98 5.65 0.42
CA LEU A 123 12.71 4.92 0.44
C LEU A 123 11.67 5.70 -0.34
N THR A 124 10.99 5.04 -1.25
CA THR A 124 9.94 5.67 -2.06
C THR A 124 8.55 5.34 -1.51
N SER A 125 7.54 6.11 -1.92
CA SER A 125 6.15 5.84 -1.57
C SER A 125 5.59 4.52 -2.13
N SER A 126 6.28 3.94 -3.12
CA SER A 126 5.91 2.64 -3.68
C SER A 126 6.13 1.49 -2.69
N LYS A 127 6.89 1.73 -1.63
CA LYS A 127 7.21 0.73 -0.62
C LYS A 127 6.87 1.20 0.78
N ILE A 128 5.73 0.76 1.27
CA ILE A 128 5.35 0.92 2.67
C ILE A 128 6.01 -0.21 3.46
N LEU A 129 7.07 0.12 4.19
CA LEU A 129 7.66 -0.80 5.15
C LEU A 129 6.77 -0.85 6.39
N ALA A 130 6.59 -2.04 6.96
CA ALA A 130 5.94 -2.17 8.24
C ALA A 130 6.64 -1.28 9.30
N PRO A 131 5.91 -0.59 10.19
CA PRO A 131 6.49 0.33 11.17
C PRO A 131 7.65 -0.25 11.99
N GLN A 132 7.53 -1.54 12.35
CA GLN A 132 8.59 -2.27 13.07
C GLN A 132 9.87 -2.44 12.22
N THR A 133 9.74 -2.64 10.91
CA THR A 133 10.89 -2.74 10.00
C THR A 133 11.51 -1.37 9.80
N LEU A 134 10.69 -0.35 9.62
CA LEU A 134 11.12 1.03 9.46
C LEU A 134 11.90 1.52 10.70
N SER A 135 11.41 1.25 11.90
CA SER A 135 12.11 1.55 13.16
C SER A 135 13.50 0.90 13.21
N LYS A 136 13.63 -0.35 12.76
CA LYS A 136 14.94 -1.02 12.68
C LYS A 136 15.86 -0.38 11.65
N VAL A 137 15.33 0.07 10.50
CA VAL A 137 16.10 0.81 9.51
C VAL A 137 16.65 2.11 10.11
N TYR A 138 15.83 2.86 10.85
CA TYR A 138 16.24 4.14 11.47
C TYR A 138 17.26 3.99 12.60
N ILE A 139 17.30 2.83 13.26
CA ILE A 139 18.37 2.52 14.23
C ILE A 139 19.72 2.39 13.51
N ILE A 140 19.73 1.81 12.30
CA ILE A 140 20.95 1.60 11.50
C ILE A 140 21.33 2.87 10.73
N LEU A 141 20.34 3.51 10.08
CA LEU A 141 20.46 4.71 9.26
C LEU A 141 19.41 5.72 9.67
N PRO A 142 19.75 6.72 10.50
CA PRO A 142 18.80 7.72 10.99
C PRO A 142 18.01 8.40 9.88
N SER A 143 16.75 8.74 10.18
CA SER A 143 15.89 9.48 9.24
C SER A 143 16.41 10.89 9.01
N ILE A 144 16.41 11.30 7.74
CA ILE A 144 16.76 12.65 7.31
C ILE A 144 15.51 13.28 6.71
N ASN A 145 14.97 14.28 7.41
CA ASN A 145 13.73 14.93 7.01
C ASN A 145 14.04 16.14 6.09
N GLY A 146 13.36 16.17 4.95
CA GLY A 146 13.23 17.35 4.10
C GLY A 146 11.74 17.58 3.87
N GLU A 147 11.25 18.79 4.08
CA GLU A 147 9.83 19.12 3.99
C GLU A 147 9.62 20.34 3.10
N ILE A 148 8.60 20.27 2.25
CA ILE A 148 7.97 21.44 1.66
C ILE A 148 6.49 21.39 1.98
N SER A 149 5.88 22.56 2.21
CA SER A 149 4.44 22.60 2.44
C SER A 149 3.68 22.30 1.14
N VAL A 150 2.45 21.78 1.28
CA VAL A 150 1.55 21.57 0.14
C VAL A 150 1.32 22.86 -0.63
N GLN A 151 1.21 23.98 0.07
CA GLN A 151 1.03 25.27 -0.57
C GLN A 151 2.26 25.66 -1.39
N GLN A 152 3.47 25.41 -0.90
CA GLN A 152 4.69 25.62 -1.66
C GLN A 152 4.77 24.71 -2.89
N ALA A 153 4.40 23.42 -2.75
CA ALA A 153 4.34 22.48 -3.85
C ALA A 153 3.30 22.90 -4.94
N ARG A 154 2.12 23.37 -4.52
CA ARG A 154 1.11 23.90 -5.45
C ARG A 154 1.56 25.18 -6.15
N ASN A 155 2.11 26.14 -5.42
CA ASN A 155 2.62 27.38 -5.97
C ASN A 155 3.76 27.13 -6.96
N ALA A 156 4.56 26.08 -6.75
CA ALA A 156 5.61 25.65 -7.64
C ALA A 156 5.15 24.75 -8.79
N MET A 157 3.83 24.53 -8.93
CA MET A 157 3.24 23.65 -9.95
C MET A 157 3.78 22.21 -9.91
N LEU A 158 4.11 21.69 -8.73
CA LEU A 158 4.66 20.35 -8.54
C LEU A 158 3.57 19.30 -8.28
N CYS A 159 2.38 19.72 -7.91
CA CYS A 159 1.24 18.82 -7.72
C CYS A 159 -0.04 19.45 -8.28
N SER A 160 -0.80 18.64 -8.99
CA SER A 160 -2.10 19.04 -9.52
C SER A 160 -3.11 19.25 -8.40
N PRO A 161 -4.08 20.16 -8.56
CA PRO A 161 -5.21 20.24 -7.67
C PRO A 161 -5.98 18.91 -7.67
N VAL A 162 -6.61 18.60 -6.55
CA VAL A 162 -7.44 17.39 -6.40
C VAL A 162 -8.84 17.83 -6.00
N GLU A 163 -9.83 17.33 -6.73
CA GLU A 163 -11.25 17.47 -6.42
C GLU A 163 -11.78 16.12 -5.94
N GLU A 164 -12.18 16.03 -4.68
CA GLU A 164 -12.63 14.80 -4.05
C GLU A 164 -14.14 14.81 -3.86
N HIS A 165 -14.83 13.87 -4.50
CA HIS A 165 -16.25 13.59 -4.32
C HIS A 165 -16.42 12.38 -3.41
N ARG A 166 -17.11 12.56 -2.29
CA ARG A 166 -17.42 11.50 -1.35
C ARG A 166 -18.82 10.96 -1.63
N VAL A 167 -18.88 9.70 -2.03
CA VAL A 167 -20.11 9.05 -2.46
C VAL A 167 -20.56 8.05 -1.39
N ALA A 168 -21.60 8.40 -0.65
CA ALA A 168 -22.19 7.52 0.36
C ALA A 168 -23.02 6.43 -0.31
N VAL A 169 -22.67 5.18 -0.07
CA VAL A 169 -23.35 4.00 -0.59
C VAL A 169 -24.23 3.39 0.51
N THR A 170 -25.48 3.13 0.20
CA THR A 170 -26.40 2.42 1.09
C THR A 170 -26.28 0.92 0.80
N ILE A 171 -25.89 0.15 1.80
CA ILE A 171 -25.85 -1.32 1.71
C ILE A 171 -27.23 -1.94 1.91
N SER A 172 -27.41 -3.19 1.48
CA SER A 172 -28.66 -3.92 1.63
C SER A 172 -29.06 -4.08 3.11
N ALA A 173 -30.32 -4.35 3.38
CA ALA A 173 -30.80 -4.60 4.75
C ALA A 173 -30.12 -5.85 5.35
N ASP A 174 -29.89 -6.88 4.54
CA ASP A 174 -29.25 -8.12 4.98
C ASP A 174 -27.77 -7.88 5.32
N ASP A 175 -27.03 -7.15 4.45
CA ASP A 175 -25.64 -6.76 4.71
C ASP A 175 -25.52 -5.87 5.96
N ARG A 176 -26.50 -4.98 6.16
CA ARG A 176 -26.57 -4.14 7.37
C ARG A 176 -26.74 -4.99 8.61
N ALA A 177 -27.67 -5.92 8.60
CA ALA A 177 -27.90 -6.80 9.73
C ALA A 177 -26.67 -7.65 10.08
N GLU A 178 -25.99 -8.18 9.06
CA GLU A 178 -24.75 -8.94 9.27
C GLU A 178 -23.61 -8.05 9.77
N TYR A 179 -23.44 -6.84 9.24
CA TYR A 179 -22.48 -5.85 9.71
C TYR A 179 -22.69 -5.51 11.19
N ASP A 180 -23.94 -5.24 11.58
CA ASP A 180 -24.29 -4.86 12.95
C ASP A 180 -24.07 -6.03 13.92
N LYS A 181 -24.38 -7.26 13.52
CA LYS A 181 -24.09 -8.48 14.28
C LYS A 181 -22.59 -8.67 14.51
N GLN A 182 -21.79 -8.50 13.45
CA GLN A 182 -20.32 -8.59 13.55
C GLN A 182 -19.76 -7.47 14.43
N SER A 183 -20.27 -6.25 14.31
CA SER A 183 -19.89 -5.10 15.14
C SER A 183 -20.20 -5.33 16.61
N ALA A 184 -21.39 -5.85 16.91
CA ALA A 184 -21.76 -6.20 18.29
C ALA A 184 -20.86 -7.30 18.86
N TYR A 185 -20.53 -8.32 18.06
CA TYR A 185 -19.60 -9.37 18.49
C TYR A 185 -18.22 -8.80 18.83
N ILE A 186 -17.67 -7.93 17.96
CA ILE A 186 -16.37 -7.30 18.16
C ILE A 186 -16.42 -6.43 19.43
N SER A 187 -17.41 -5.56 19.56
CA SER A 187 -17.56 -4.68 20.72
C SER A 187 -17.62 -5.48 22.03
N ASN A 188 -18.49 -6.49 22.09
CA ASN A 188 -18.62 -7.35 23.27
C ASN A 188 -17.32 -8.10 23.59
N THR A 189 -16.59 -8.54 22.55
CA THR A 189 -15.30 -9.22 22.72
C THR A 189 -14.26 -8.26 23.24
N MET A 190 -14.23 -7.03 22.73
CA MET A 190 -13.24 -6.01 23.15
C MET A 190 -13.47 -5.53 24.59
N VAL A 191 -14.71 -5.46 25.07
CA VAL A 191 -15.00 -5.20 26.49
C VAL A 191 -14.32 -6.23 27.39
N ILE A 192 -14.29 -7.49 26.95
CA ILE A 192 -13.70 -8.60 27.70
C ILE A 192 -12.16 -8.58 27.61
N ILE A 193 -11.62 -8.38 26.42
CA ILE A 193 -10.17 -8.41 26.14
C ILE A 193 -9.49 -7.11 26.61
N GLY A 194 -10.20 -6.00 26.64
CA GLY A 194 -9.76 -4.69 27.10
C GLY A 194 -8.99 -3.88 26.06
N ASP A 195 -7.99 -4.48 25.38
CA ASP A 195 -7.14 -3.83 24.39
C ASP A 195 -6.86 -4.78 23.23
N ILE A 196 -6.88 -4.24 22.02
CA ILE A 196 -6.59 -5.02 20.81
C ILE A 196 -5.20 -5.68 20.83
N ARG A 197 -4.23 -5.04 21.46
CA ARG A 197 -2.88 -5.60 21.67
C ARG A 197 -2.88 -6.87 22.54
N ASN A 198 -3.90 -7.03 23.35
CA ASN A 198 -4.05 -8.23 24.19
C ASN A 198 -4.44 -9.45 23.38
N ILE A 199 -5.01 -9.30 22.18
CA ILE A 199 -5.38 -10.44 21.33
C ILE A 199 -4.18 -11.33 21.05
N ASP A 200 -3.07 -10.75 20.59
CA ASP A 200 -1.85 -11.51 20.31
C ASP A 200 -1.19 -12.01 21.59
N ARG A 201 -1.22 -11.22 22.66
CA ARG A 201 -0.71 -11.63 23.97
C ARG A 201 -1.48 -12.82 24.54
N ILE A 202 -2.81 -12.82 24.41
CA ILE A 202 -3.67 -13.94 24.82
C ILE A 202 -3.31 -15.22 24.08
N LYS A 203 -3.01 -15.11 22.79
CA LYS A 203 -2.69 -16.26 21.93
C LYS A 203 -1.26 -16.77 22.12
N HIS A 204 -0.30 -15.87 22.16
CA HIS A 204 1.12 -16.21 22.03
C HIS A 204 1.98 -15.84 23.25
N GLY A 205 1.40 -15.14 24.22
CA GLY A 205 2.13 -14.61 25.38
C GLY A 205 2.74 -13.22 25.14
N ASP A 206 3.27 -12.64 26.18
CA ASP A 206 3.94 -11.35 26.16
C ASP A 206 5.45 -11.53 26.28
N ARG A 207 6.16 -11.44 25.18
CA ARG A 207 7.62 -11.60 25.12
C ARG A 207 8.38 -10.52 25.91
N GLN A 208 7.82 -9.31 26.00
CA GLN A 208 8.46 -8.20 26.72
C GLN A 208 8.41 -8.42 28.24
N LEU A 209 7.32 -9.03 28.72
CA LEU A 209 7.13 -9.34 30.13
C LEU A 209 7.55 -10.78 30.48
N GLY A 210 7.96 -11.58 29.51
CA GLY A 210 8.31 -13.00 29.71
C GLY A 210 7.11 -13.87 30.08
N LEU A 211 5.89 -13.46 29.77
CA LEU A 211 4.66 -14.16 30.14
C LEU A 211 4.20 -15.09 29.01
N SER A 212 3.81 -16.30 29.36
CA SER A 212 3.10 -17.22 28.47
C SER A 212 1.67 -16.73 28.16
N GLY A 213 1.05 -17.25 27.10
CA GLY A 213 -0.35 -16.94 26.81
C GLY A 213 -1.31 -17.32 27.94
N ALA A 214 -1.03 -18.39 28.65
CA ALA A 214 -1.81 -18.81 29.82
C ALA A 214 -1.74 -17.77 30.96
N GLU A 215 -0.54 -17.32 31.31
CA GLU A 215 -0.35 -16.30 32.34
C GLU A 215 -0.98 -14.94 31.97
N VAL A 216 -0.95 -14.58 30.69
CA VAL A 216 -1.66 -13.37 30.21
C VAL A 216 -3.17 -13.53 30.37
N ARG A 217 -3.73 -14.69 29.98
CA ARG A 217 -5.16 -14.97 30.16
C ARG A 217 -5.58 -14.92 31.64
N ASP A 218 -4.81 -15.55 32.51
CA ASP A 218 -5.07 -15.52 33.95
C ASP A 218 -5.03 -14.10 34.50
N LYS A 219 -4.05 -13.31 34.07
CA LYS A 219 -3.93 -11.89 34.48
C LYS A 219 -5.15 -11.06 34.03
N ILE A 220 -5.62 -11.25 32.81
CA ILE A 220 -6.82 -10.56 32.29
C ILE A 220 -8.06 -11.04 33.05
N ALA A 221 -8.20 -12.34 33.28
CA ALA A 221 -9.30 -12.91 34.05
C ALA A 221 -9.36 -12.31 35.46
N ARG A 222 -8.26 -12.25 36.18
CA ARG A 222 -8.16 -11.65 37.52
C ARG A 222 -8.52 -10.14 37.49
N SER A 223 -8.02 -9.40 36.51
CA SER A 223 -8.33 -7.96 36.38
C SER A 223 -9.82 -7.68 36.14
N ASN A 224 -10.52 -8.65 35.53
CA ASN A 224 -11.96 -8.61 35.33
C ASN A 224 -12.78 -9.20 36.51
N GLY A 225 -12.13 -9.60 37.58
CA GLY A 225 -12.78 -10.17 38.77
C GLY A 225 -13.36 -11.57 38.57
N TRP A 226 -12.79 -12.34 37.63
CA TRP A 226 -13.28 -13.69 37.32
C TRP A 226 -12.72 -14.71 38.33
N SER A 227 -13.56 -15.69 38.67
CA SER A 227 -13.17 -16.77 39.56
C SER A 227 -12.10 -17.65 38.92
N GLU A 228 -11.07 -18.04 39.73
CA GLU A 228 -9.99 -18.94 39.31
C GLU A 228 -10.44 -20.38 39.08
N THR A 229 -11.61 -20.76 39.60
CA THR A 229 -12.12 -22.14 39.58
C THR A 229 -13.33 -22.25 38.67
N LEU A 230 -13.18 -23.04 37.60
CA LEU A 230 -14.33 -23.55 36.84
C LEU A 230 -15.15 -24.39 37.83
N ASP A 231 -16.40 -24.03 38.00
CA ASP A 231 -17.33 -24.89 38.75
C ASP A 231 -17.65 -26.10 37.89
N MET A 232 -16.96 -27.19 38.13
CA MET A 232 -17.11 -28.44 37.38
C MET A 232 -18.50 -29.07 37.55
N SER A 233 -19.34 -28.58 38.49
CA SER A 233 -20.71 -29.01 38.67
C SER A 233 -21.69 -28.37 37.63
N ILE A 234 -21.26 -27.30 36.99
CA ILE A 234 -22.08 -26.59 36.00
C ILE A 234 -21.62 -26.96 34.57
N PRO A 235 -22.52 -27.42 33.69
CA PRO A 235 -22.17 -27.72 32.32
C PRO A 235 -21.49 -26.52 31.63
N PHE A 236 -20.38 -26.77 30.90
CA PHE A 236 -19.54 -25.74 30.25
C PHE A 236 -20.33 -24.72 29.44
N ASN A 237 -21.34 -25.16 28.68
CA ASN A 237 -22.22 -24.30 27.90
C ASN A 237 -23.09 -23.35 28.74
N LYS A 238 -23.34 -23.66 30.01
CA LYS A 238 -24.06 -22.78 30.95
C LYS A 238 -23.13 -21.85 31.72
N GLN A 239 -21.85 -22.18 31.80
CA GLN A 239 -20.83 -21.31 32.41
C GLN A 239 -20.43 -20.17 31.46
N ILE A 240 -20.61 -20.34 30.15
CA ILE A 240 -20.24 -19.35 29.13
C ILE A 240 -20.95 -18.01 29.34
N ASP A 241 -22.18 -18.02 29.83
CA ASP A 241 -22.96 -16.80 30.03
C ASP A 241 -22.69 -16.08 31.37
N SER A 242 -22.01 -16.71 32.31
CA SER A 242 -21.84 -16.18 33.66
C SER A 242 -20.40 -16.16 34.20
N ALA A 243 -19.49 -16.93 33.63
CA ALA A 243 -18.11 -17.01 34.10
C ALA A 243 -17.14 -16.93 32.93
N TYR A 244 -16.35 -15.90 32.91
CA TYR A 244 -15.25 -15.76 31.98
C TYR A 244 -14.12 -16.68 32.40
N ASN A 245 -13.80 -17.66 31.59
CA ASN A 245 -12.67 -18.53 31.85
C ASN A 245 -11.52 -18.26 30.85
N PRO A 246 -10.29 -18.64 31.18
CA PRO A 246 -9.12 -18.47 30.32
C PRO A 246 -9.25 -19.11 28.93
N THR A 247 -10.00 -20.23 28.81
CA THR A 247 -10.25 -20.91 27.55
C THR A 247 -11.15 -20.08 26.65
N LEU A 248 -12.21 -19.50 27.20
CA LEU A 248 -13.10 -18.62 26.46
C LEU A 248 -12.38 -17.37 25.92
N LEU A 249 -11.46 -16.80 26.72
CA LEU A 249 -10.61 -15.71 26.25
C LEU A 249 -9.77 -16.09 25.04
N TYR A 250 -9.19 -17.29 25.06
CA TYR A 250 -8.41 -17.79 23.94
C TYR A 250 -9.25 -17.96 22.68
N GLU A 251 -10.43 -18.57 22.81
CA GLU A 251 -11.36 -18.76 21.70
C GLU A 251 -11.81 -17.42 21.11
N LYS A 252 -12.19 -16.46 21.95
CA LYS A 252 -12.55 -15.11 21.51
C LYS A 252 -11.40 -14.39 20.81
N ALA A 253 -10.18 -14.51 21.33
CA ALA A 253 -9.00 -13.93 20.70
C ALA A 253 -8.64 -14.59 19.36
N CYS A 254 -8.97 -15.87 19.16
CA CYS A 254 -8.79 -16.55 17.90
C CYS A 254 -9.80 -16.09 16.84
N THR A 255 -11.05 -15.88 17.24
CA THR A 255 -12.15 -15.60 16.31
C THR A 255 -12.31 -14.11 16.00
N VAL A 256 -11.95 -13.22 16.92
CA VAL A 256 -12.21 -11.77 16.74
C VAL A 256 -11.55 -11.18 15.49
N TYR A 257 -10.33 -11.56 15.16
CA TYR A 257 -9.66 -11.09 13.94
C TYR A 257 -10.36 -11.57 12.65
N GLU A 258 -10.89 -12.78 12.68
CA GLU A 258 -11.65 -13.29 11.56
C GLU A 258 -12.97 -12.53 11.37
N VAL A 259 -13.66 -12.22 12.46
CA VAL A 259 -14.88 -11.41 12.43
C VAL A 259 -14.58 -9.98 11.99
N MET A 260 -13.52 -9.36 12.50
CA MET A 260 -13.06 -8.04 12.05
C MET A 260 -12.77 -8.03 10.54
N ARG A 261 -12.08 -9.06 10.03
CA ARG A 261 -11.82 -9.20 8.60
C ARG A 261 -13.10 -9.34 7.80
N LYS A 262 -14.02 -10.22 8.21
CA LYS A 262 -15.33 -10.42 7.55
C LYS A 262 -16.13 -9.12 7.51
N ARG A 263 -16.20 -8.39 8.64
CA ARG A 263 -16.89 -7.10 8.71
C ARG A 263 -16.27 -6.06 7.77
N ARG A 264 -14.95 -5.99 7.72
CA ARG A 264 -14.24 -5.12 6.79
C ARG A 264 -14.52 -5.50 5.34
N ASP A 265 -14.40 -6.80 5.00
CA ASP A 265 -14.59 -7.29 3.64
C ASP A 265 -16.02 -7.07 3.15
N LEU A 266 -17.00 -7.17 4.05
CA LEU A 266 -18.42 -6.89 3.75
C LEU A 266 -18.65 -5.46 3.24
N VAL A 267 -17.91 -4.48 3.73
CA VAL A 267 -18.09 -3.08 3.33
C VAL A 267 -17.14 -2.66 2.22
N THR A 268 -15.89 -3.16 2.20
CA THR A 268 -14.91 -2.74 1.20
C THR A 268 -15.26 -3.19 -0.21
N ASP A 269 -15.79 -4.41 -0.34
CA ASP A 269 -16.15 -5.03 -1.62
C ASP A 269 -17.67 -5.28 -1.73
N ASN A 270 -18.46 -4.38 -1.15
CA ASN A 270 -19.92 -4.51 -1.19
C ASN A 270 -20.48 -4.26 -2.60
N GLU A 271 -21.31 -5.19 -3.08
CA GLU A 271 -21.89 -5.14 -4.43
C GLU A 271 -22.79 -3.93 -4.67
N ALA A 272 -23.37 -3.33 -3.61
CA ALA A 272 -24.13 -2.10 -3.73
C ALA A 272 -23.33 -0.96 -4.39
N LYS A 273 -22.00 -0.98 -4.29
CA LYS A 273 -21.13 0.02 -4.93
C LYS A 273 -21.17 -0.05 -6.46
N LEU A 274 -21.53 -1.18 -7.06
CA LEU A 274 -21.53 -1.39 -8.51
C LEU A 274 -22.47 -0.44 -9.24
N SER A 275 -23.68 -0.23 -8.72
CA SER A 275 -24.63 0.71 -9.32
C SER A 275 -24.14 2.15 -9.27
N TYR A 276 -23.54 2.58 -8.15
CA TYR A 276 -22.97 3.93 -8.02
C TYR A 276 -21.78 4.15 -8.97
N ILE A 277 -20.93 3.13 -9.16
CA ILE A 277 -19.83 3.18 -10.14
C ILE A 277 -20.40 3.38 -11.56
N LEU A 278 -21.44 2.61 -11.91
CA LEU A 278 -22.08 2.71 -13.21
C LEU A 278 -22.69 4.10 -13.45
N ASP A 279 -23.37 4.66 -12.45
CA ASP A 279 -24.00 5.97 -12.53
C ASP A 279 -22.95 7.07 -12.72
N ILE A 280 -21.86 7.07 -11.94
CA ILE A 280 -20.76 8.01 -12.10
C ILE A 280 -20.19 7.98 -13.53
N ILE A 281 -20.00 6.79 -14.09
CA ILE A 281 -19.44 6.65 -15.45
C ILE A 281 -20.44 7.11 -16.49
N LYS A 282 -21.73 6.78 -16.35
CA LYS A 282 -22.79 7.21 -17.28
C LYS A 282 -23.00 8.73 -17.29
N GLU A 283 -22.84 9.39 -16.16
CA GLU A 283 -22.88 10.85 -16.07
C GLU A 283 -21.66 11.55 -16.71
N ASN A 284 -20.59 10.78 -16.93
CA ASN A 284 -19.31 11.29 -17.42
C ASN A 284 -18.77 10.46 -18.60
N THR A 285 -19.58 10.24 -19.62
CA THR A 285 -19.30 9.33 -20.76
C THR A 285 -18.06 9.70 -21.58
N ASN A 286 -17.62 10.92 -21.53
CA ASN A 286 -16.44 11.44 -22.25
C ASN A 286 -15.14 11.35 -21.45
N LYS A 287 -15.19 10.86 -20.21
CA LYS A 287 -14.02 10.75 -19.33
C LYS A 287 -13.45 9.34 -19.32
N LYS A 288 -12.13 9.25 -19.19
CA LYS A 288 -11.41 8.00 -18.89
C LYS A 288 -11.34 7.77 -17.38
N PHE A 289 -11.62 6.54 -16.95
CA PHE A 289 -11.65 6.17 -15.54
C PHE A 289 -10.65 5.09 -15.19
N VAL A 290 -10.04 5.20 -14.01
CA VAL A 290 -9.38 4.10 -13.33
C VAL A 290 -10.15 3.80 -12.05
N ILE A 291 -10.60 2.55 -11.89
CA ILE A 291 -11.32 2.08 -10.71
C ILE A 291 -10.35 1.25 -9.87
N ILE A 292 -10.18 1.65 -8.61
CA ILE A 292 -9.27 0.99 -7.69
C ILE A 292 -10.06 0.26 -6.61
N SER A 293 -9.94 -1.05 -6.60
CA SER A 293 -10.55 -1.94 -5.62
C SER A 293 -9.53 -2.49 -4.61
N LYS A 294 -10.01 -2.92 -3.45
CA LYS A 294 -9.17 -3.56 -2.44
C LYS A 294 -8.66 -4.92 -2.93
N ARG A 295 -9.57 -5.74 -3.47
CA ARG A 295 -9.29 -7.10 -3.95
C ARG A 295 -9.48 -7.22 -5.45
N GLY A 296 -8.70 -8.11 -6.06
CA GLY A 296 -8.78 -8.39 -7.50
C GLY A 296 -10.11 -9.04 -7.90
N GLU A 297 -10.71 -9.84 -7.02
CA GLU A 297 -12.01 -10.47 -7.24
C GLU A 297 -13.12 -9.42 -7.40
N PHE A 298 -13.11 -8.38 -6.57
CA PHE A 298 -14.07 -7.28 -6.70
C PHE A 298 -13.78 -6.43 -7.95
N ALA A 299 -12.51 -6.21 -8.29
CA ALA A 299 -12.15 -5.55 -9.54
C ALA A 299 -12.68 -6.31 -10.76
N ALA A 300 -12.57 -7.65 -10.78
CA ALA A 300 -13.14 -8.50 -11.83
C ALA A 300 -14.67 -8.41 -11.88
N LEU A 301 -15.32 -8.36 -10.72
CA LEU A 301 -16.78 -8.18 -10.63
C LEU A 301 -17.21 -6.83 -11.20
N VAL A 302 -16.50 -5.75 -10.89
CA VAL A 302 -16.71 -4.41 -11.48
C VAL A 302 -16.61 -4.47 -13.00
N THR A 303 -15.56 -5.08 -13.54
CA THR A 303 -15.39 -5.22 -14.99
C THR A 303 -16.55 -5.98 -15.62
N LYS A 304 -16.94 -7.11 -15.04
CA LYS A 304 -18.06 -7.91 -15.53
C LYS A 304 -19.37 -7.12 -15.52
N TYR A 305 -19.64 -6.41 -14.42
CA TYR A 305 -20.84 -5.61 -14.26
C TYR A 305 -20.91 -4.45 -15.27
N LEU A 306 -19.82 -3.72 -15.45
CA LEU A 306 -19.75 -2.60 -16.39
C LEU A 306 -19.91 -3.06 -17.84
N ASN A 307 -19.21 -4.13 -18.23
CA ASN A 307 -19.34 -4.68 -19.60
C ASN A 307 -20.76 -5.19 -19.88
N ALA A 308 -21.43 -5.81 -18.90
CA ALA A 308 -22.83 -6.21 -19.02
C ALA A 308 -23.79 -5.03 -19.19
N ASN A 309 -23.40 -3.84 -18.73
CA ASN A 309 -24.16 -2.59 -18.89
C ASN A 309 -23.66 -1.70 -20.04
N GLY A 310 -22.89 -2.26 -20.97
CA GLY A 310 -22.44 -1.58 -22.21
C GLY A 310 -21.23 -0.64 -22.05
N ILE A 311 -20.60 -0.61 -20.88
CA ILE A 311 -19.38 0.18 -20.65
C ILE A 311 -18.14 -0.67 -20.96
N LYS A 312 -17.29 -0.23 -21.88
CA LYS A 312 -16.05 -0.93 -22.23
C LYS A 312 -15.04 -0.81 -21.10
N CYS A 313 -14.94 -1.86 -20.29
CA CYS A 313 -14.03 -1.97 -19.14
C CYS A 313 -13.05 -3.13 -19.32
N GLY A 314 -11.81 -2.95 -18.92
CA GLY A 314 -10.77 -3.98 -18.90
C GLY A 314 -10.19 -4.20 -17.52
N ASP A 315 -9.78 -5.44 -17.24
CA ASP A 315 -9.12 -5.85 -16.00
C ASP A 315 -7.63 -5.62 -16.05
N TYR A 316 -7.08 -5.07 -14.94
CA TYR A 316 -5.64 -4.95 -14.73
C TYR A 316 -5.27 -5.33 -13.29
N HIS A 317 -5.28 -6.64 -12.99
CA HIS A 317 -4.95 -7.20 -11.68
C HIS A 317 -4.50 -8.68 -11.82
N ASP A 318 -4.14 -9.32 -10.72
CA ASP A 318 -3.63 -10.69 -10.68
C ASP A 318 -4.71 -11.80 -10.62
N CYS A 319 -5.98 -11.42 -10.37
CA CYS A 319 -7.10 -12.35 -10.27
C CYS A 319 -7.84 -12.57 -11.60
N ILE A 320 -7.23 -12.23 -12.74
CA ILE A 320 -7.83 -12.43 -14.07
C ILE A 320 -7.81 -13.92 -14.40
N GLU A 321 -8.96 -14.46 -14.79
CA GLU A 321 -9.07 -15.82 -15.25
C GLU A 321 -8.34 -16.01 -16.60
N LYS A 322 -7.74 -17.18 -16.78
CA LYS A 322 -7.14 -17.55 -18.05
C LYS A 322 -8.22 -17.71 -19.11
N ALA A 323 -8.00 -17.21 -20.30
CA ALA A 323 -8.96 -17.29 -21.39
C ALA A 323 -8.41 -18.17 -22.54
N VAL A 324 -9.31 -18.76 -23.29
CA VAL A 324 -8.97 -19.39 -24.56
C VAL A 324 -8.69 -18.30 -25.59
N ALA A 325 -7.56 -18.39 -26.28
CA ALA A 325 -7.28 -17.48 -27.40
C ALA A 325 -8.26 -17.78 -28.54
N VAL A 326 -8.91 -16.74 -29.04
CA VAL A 326 -9.80 -16.83 -30.21
C VAL A 326 -9.28 -15.93 -31.34
N ASP A 327 -9.60 -16.27 -32.58
CA ASP A 327 -9.35 -15.41 -33.74
C ASP A 327 -10.42 -14.31 -33.88
N ASP A 328 -10.36 -13.54 -34.96
CA ASP A 328 -11.28 -12.43 -35.23
C ASP A 328 -12.73 -12.90 -35.42
N ASP A 329 -12.94 -14.17 -35.76
CA ASP A 329 -14.25 -14.79 -35.94
C ASP A 329 -14.76 -15.46 -34.63
N GLY A 330 -13.98 -15.38 -33.55
CA GLY A 330 -14.32 -15.98 -32.24
C GLY A 330 -14.02 -17.47 -32.16
N VAL A 331 -13.30 -18.06 -33.11
CA VAL A 331 -12.95 -19.48 -33.12
C VAL A 331 -11.67 -19.71 -32.28
N PRO A 332 -11.63 -20.76 -31.44
CA PRO A 332 -10.46 -21.08 -30.64
C PRO A 332 -9.21 -21.30 -31.47
N ILE A 333 -8.15 -20.57 -31.18
CA ILE A 333 -6.84 -20.78 -31.79
C ILE A 333 -6.20 -22.03 -31.17
N LEU A 334 -5.85 -23.02 -32.02
CA LEU A 334 -5.23 -24.25 -31.56
C LEU A 334 -3.69 -24.14 -31.53
N ILE A 335 -3.09 -24.87 -30.61
CA ILE A 335 -1.63 -25.00 -30.49
C ILE A 335 -1.11 -25.77 -31.71
N LYS A 336 -0.17 -25.18 -32.46
CA LYS A 336 0.32 -25.70 -33.74
C LYS A 336 1.41 -26.79 -33.61
N SER A 337 2.13 -26.85 -32.47
CA SER A 337 3.27 -27.78 -32.28
C SER A 337 3.46 -28.18 -30.82
N GLY A 338 4.23 -29.24 -30.57
CA GLY A 338 4.54 -29.75 -29.23
C GLY A 338 3.56 -30.82 -28.74
N THR A 339 3.71 -31.25 -27.50
CA THR A 339 2.90 -32.31 -26.84
C THR A 339 1.41 -31.95 -26.72
N ARG A 340 1.08 -30.66 -26.76
CA ARG A 340 -0.28 -30.15 -26.68
C ARG A 340 -0.86 -29.67 -28.01
N LYS A 341 -0.31 -30.20 -29.15
CA LYS A 341 -0.82 -29.86 -30.47
C LYS A 341 -2.29 -30.23 -30.62
N GLY A 342 -3.09 -29.28 -31.11
CA GLY A 342 -4.54 -29.42 -31.29
C GLY A 342 -5.39 -29.02 -30.08
N GLU A 343 -4.78 -28.73 -28.95
CA GLU A 343 -5.53 -28.12 -27.80
C GLU A 343 -5.74 -26.62 -28.02
N PRO A 344 -6.79 -26.06 -27.44
CA PRO A 344 -6.99 -24.59 -27.41
C PRO A 344 -5.81 -23.88 -26.74
N LYS A 345 -5.32 -22.83 -27.39
CA LYS A 345 -4.26 -22.00 -26.82
C LYS A 345 -4.83 -21.17 -25.66
N ILE A 346 -4.26 -21.32 -24.47
CA ILE A 346 -4.63 -20.55 -23.27
C ILE A 346 -3.80 -19.27 -23.19
N ILE A 347 -4.48 -18.13 -23.02
CA ILE A 347 -3.85 -16.84 -22.72
C ILE A 347 -3.77 -16.73 -21.19
N GLY A 348 -2.56 -16.50 -20.68
CA GLY A 348 -2.35 -16.28 -19.25
C GLY A 348 -2.89 -14.92 -18.78
N SER A 349 -3.25 -14.83 -17.51
CA SER A 349 -3.80 -13.62 -16.86
C SER A 349 -2.93 -12.37 -17.07
N GLN A 350 -1.61 -12.51 -17.02
CA GLN A 350 -0.68 -11.39 -17.24
C GLN A 350 -0.73 -10.86 -18.69
N ALA A 351 -0.89 -11.73 -19.68
CA ALA A 351 -1.01 -11.31 -21.08
C ALA A 351 -2.33 -10.58 -21.32
N ILE A 352 -3.43 -11.05 -20.72
CA ILE A 352 -4.75 -10.39 -20.78
C ILE A 352 -4.67 -9.02 -20.11
N SER A 353 -4.12 -8.96 -18.91
CA SER A 353 -3.91 -7.72 -18.15
C SER A 353 -3.12 -6.68 -18.97
N THR A 354 -1.99 -7.11 -19.56
CA THR A 354 -1.15 -6.24 -20.40
C THR A 354 -1.88 -5.77 -21.66
N ALA A 355 -2.67 -6.64 -22.29
CA ALA A 355 -3.48 -6.28 -23.45
C ALA A 355 -4.55 -5.24 -23.09
N ASN A 356 -5.25 -5.42 -21.96
CA ASN A 356 -6.24 -4.47 -21.48
C ASN A 356 -5.62 -3.10 -21.14
N LEU A 357 -4.44 -3.09 -20.52
CA LEU A 357 -3.71 -1.85 -20.25
C LEU A 357 -3.38 -1.11 -21.55
N ARG A 358 -2.90 -1.81 -22.58
CA ARG A 358 -2.64 -1.20 -23.90
C ARG A 358 -3.90 -0.63 -24.53
N ARG A 359 -5.02 -1.35 -24.49
CA ARG A 359 -6.32 -0.89 -25.00
C ARG A 359 -6.84 0.33 -24.22
N TYR A 360 -6.57 0.40 -22.91
CA TYR A 360 -6.90 1.57 -22.12
C TYR A 360 -6.03 2.78 -22.53
N ILE A 361 -4.73 2.59 -22.69
CA ILE A 361 -3.81 3.67 -23.12
C ILE A 361 -4.19 4.18 -24.51
N SER A 362 -4.48 3.29 -25.47
CA SER A 362 -4.92 3.67 -26.84
C SER A 362 -6.29 4.35 -26.88
N GLY A 363 -7.12 4.19 -25.86
CA GLY A 363 -8.49 4.71 -25.82
C GLY A 363 -9.55 3.76 -26.36
N ASP A 364 -9.21 2.51 -26.68
CA ASP A 364 -10.17 1.49 -27.14
C ASP A 364 -11.15 1.07 -26.04
N ILE A 365 -10.73 1.18 -24.78
CA ILE A 365 -11.57 1.01 -23.60
C ILE A 365 -11.54 2.28 -22.74
N GLN A 366 -12.67 2.61 -22.18
CA GLN A 366 -12.87 3.83 -21.37
C GLN A 366 -12.45 3.65 -19.92
N VAL A 367 -12.61 2.44 -19.39
CA VAL A 367 -12.45 2.14 -17.96
C VAL A 367 -11.42 1.03 -17.75
N LEU A 368 -10.52 1.25 -16.78
CA LEU A 368 -9.59 0.24 -16.31
C LEU A 368 -9.93 -0.10 -14.85
N SER A 369 -10.31 -1.35 -14.59
CA SER A 369 -10.55 -1.85 -13.24
C SER A 369 -9.31 -2.55 -12.70
N THR A 370 -8.87 -2.18 -11.50
CA THR A 370 -7.61 -2.64 -10.95
C THR A 370 -7.65 -2.73 -9.43
N LYS A 371 -6.60 -3.31 -8.85
CA LYS A 371 -6.33 -3.19 -7.42
C LYS A 371 -5.12 -2.29 -7.16
N ASN A 372 -5.07 -1.69 -5.98
CA ASN A 372 -4.05 -0.72 -5.63
C ASN A 372 -2.61 -1.23 -5.87
N SER A 373 -2.29 -2.45 -5.45
CA SER A 373 -0.95 -3.04 -5.62
C SER A 373 -0.53 -3.26 -7.08
N SER A 374 -1.49 -3.41 -8.00
CA SER A 374 -1.20 -3.62 -9.43
C SER A 374 -0.75 -2.34 -10.14
N LEU A 375 -1.01 -1.18 -9.55
CA LEU A 375 -0.62 0.12 -10.10
C LEU A 375 0.81 0.55 -9.72
N ASN A 376 1.54 -0.25 -8.95
CA ASN A 376 2.90 0.11 -8.53
C ASN A 376 3.82 0.32 -9.74
N GLY A 377 4.40 1.51 -9.86
CA GLY A 377 5.30 1.87 -10.96
C GLY A 377 4.61 2.21 -12.29
N LEU A 378 3.26 2.32 -12.31
CA LEU A 378 2.52 2.74 -13.50
C LEU A 378 2.04 4.18 -13.36
N GLU A 379 2.35 4.99 -14.34
CA GLU A 379 1.76 6.31 -14.55
C GLU A 379 0.61 6.18 -15.56
N LEU A 380 -0.62 6.29 -15.09
CA LEU A 380 -1.80 6.21 -15.93
C LEU A 380 -2.45 7.59 -16.07
N ALA A 381 -2.54 8.07 -17.30
CA ALA A 381 -3.34 9.24 -17.60
C ALA A 381 -4.84 8.85 -17.59
N CYS A 382 -5.60 9.44 -16.66
CA CYS A 382 -7.05 9.34 -16.63
C CYS A 382 -7.67 10.67 -16.21
N ASP A 383 -8.96 10.85 -16.52
CA ASP A 383 -9.69 12.07 -16.18
C ASP A 383 -10.28 11.99 -14.77
N ALA A 384 -10.58 10.77 -14.32
CA ALA A 384 -11.13 10.55 -12.98
C ALA A 384 -10.78 9.17 -12.42
N TRP A 385 -10.72 9.12 -11.11
CA TRP A 385 -10.47 7.92 -10.33
C TRP A 385 -11.70 7.55 -9.50
N ILE A 386 -12.03 6.27 -9.42
CA ILE A 386 -13.05 5.75 -8.52
C ILE A 386 -12.38 4.81 -7.53
N ILE A 387 -12.49 5.13 -6.25
CA ILE A 387 -11.92 4.34 -5.16
C ILE A 387 -13.08 3.60 -4.49
N THR A 388 -13.05 2.28 -4.52
CA THR A 388 -14.14 1.46 -3.97
C THR A 388 -13.96 1.14 -2.49
N SER A 389 -12.76 1.35 -1.92
CA SER A 389 -12.48 1.16 -0.50
C SER A 389 -12.01 2.46 0.11
N SER A 390 -12.73 2.94 1.11
CA SER A 390 -12.43 4.21 1.80
C SER A 390 -11.70 4.02 3.13
N LEU A 391 -11.09 2.86 3.37
CA LEU A 391 -10.26 2.65 4.54
C LEU A 391 -8.97 3.47 4.44
N CYS A 392 -8.49 3.99 5.57
CA CYS A 392 -7.42 4.99 5.62
C CYS A 392 -6.14 4.62 4.89
N GLU A 393 -5.74 3.35 4.93
CA GLU A 393 -4.54 2.87 4.23
C GLU A 393 -4.68 2.99 2.71
N ASP A 394 -5.82 2.54 2.20
CA ASP A 394 -6.08 2.55 0.77
C ASP A 394 -6.17 3.98 0.24
N ILE A 395 -6.87 4.86 0.94
CA ILE A 395 -6.98 6.28 0.58
C ILE A 395 -5.61 6.96 0.59
N ARG A 396 -4.79 6.73 1.60
CA ARG A 396 -3.45 7.33 1.70
C ARG A 396 -2.56 6.89 0.55
N THR A 397 -2.52 5.59 0.28
CA THR A 397 -1.70 5.03 -0.81
C THR A 397 -2.17 5.53 -2.16
N ILE A 398 -3.48 5.61 -2.37
CA ILE A 398 -4.06 6.09 -3.62
C ILE A 398 -3.83 7.59 -3.78
N LYS A 399 -4.06 8.39 -2.73
CA LYS A 399 -3.79 9.84 -2.75
C LYS A 399 -2.30 10.12 -2.97
N GLY A 400 -1.41 9.27 -2.46
CA GLY A 400 0.02 9.29 -2.77
C GLY A 400 0.31 9.17 -4.26
N ARG A 401 -0.47 8.37 -4.99
CA ARG A 401 -0.31 8.19 -6.43
C ARG A 401 -0.77 9.39 -7.25
N PHE A 402 -1.70 10.21 -6.74
CA PHE A 402 -2.13 11.43 -7.45
C PHE A 402 -1.07 12.52 -7.48
N ALA A 403 -0.15 12.52 -6.52
CA ALA A 403 1.03 13.36 -6.61
C ALA A 403 2.01 12.88 -7.69
N ASP A 404 1.83 11.64 -8.15
CA ASP A 404 2.65 11.02 -9.19
C ASP A 404 2.24 11.43 -10.60
N LEU A 405 1.04 12.00 -10.77
CA LEU A 405 0.56 12.45 -12.07
C LEU A 405 1.25 13.76 -12.48
N HIS A 406 1.54 13.89 -13.76
CA HIS A 406 2.05 15.13 -14.30
C HIS A 406 1.15 16.30 -13.89
N PHE A 407 1.76 17.43 -13.56
CA PHE A 407 1.01 18.62 -13.22
C PHE A 407 0.07 18.99 -14.37
N THR A 408 -1.22 19.10 -14.03
CA THR A 408 -2.25 19.63 -14.91
C THR A 408 -2.93 20.80 -14.20
N THR A 409 -3.38 21.79 -14.97
CA THR A 409 -4.17 22.92 -14.44
C THR A 409 -5.57 22.48 -14.02
N ASN A 410 -6.08 21.41 -14.63
CA ASN A 410 -7.35 20.81 -14.26
C ASN A 410 -7.20 19.92 -13.03
N PRO A 411 -8.15 19.92 -12.08
CA PRO A 411 -8.08 19.06 -10.93
C PRO A 411 -8.18 17.57 -11.32
N ASN A 412 -7.42 16.74 -10.62
CA ASN A 412 -7.64 15.29 -10.63
C ASN A 412 -8.93 14.98 -9.87
N ILE A 413 -9.90 14.41 -10.53
CA ILE A 413 -11.20 14.09 -9.96
C ILE A 413 -11.12 12.71 -9.28
N ILE A 414 -11.53 12.65 -8.02
CA ILE A 414 -11.56 11.40 -7.25
C ILE A 414 -12.96 11.18 -6.70
N TYR A 415 -13.54 10.04 -7.01
CA TYR A 415 -14.77 9.56 -6.38
C TYR A 415 -14.41 8.52 -5.32
N ASN A 416 -14.58 8.85 -4.04
CA ASN A 416 -14.42 7.93 -2.93
C ASN A 416 -15.77 7.34 -2.53
N LEU A 417 -15.98 6.05 -2.82
CA LEU A 417 -17.17 5.33 -2.42
C LEU A 417 -16.98 4.75 -1.02
N TYR A 418 -17.95 4.95 -0.16
CA TYR A 418 -17.93 4.40 1.19
C TYR A 418 -19.32 3.97 1.62
N CYS A 419 -19.41 2.85 2.33
CA CYS A 419 -20.66 2.41 2.92
C CYS A 419 -21.04 3.29 4.10
N SER A 420 -22.23 3.91 4.03
CA SER A 420 -22.73 4.83 5.07
C SER A 420 -22.92 4.11 6.41
N SER A 421 -22.64 4.82 7.52
CA SER A 421 -22.78 4.30 8.88
C SER A 421 -21.97 3.00 9.15
N THR A 422 -20.77 2.93 8.57
CA THR A 422 -19.82 1.81 8.76
C THR A 422 -18.43 2.32 9.10
N ILE A 423 -17.48 1.39 9.29
CA ILE A 423 -16.06 1.73 9.48
C ILE A 423 -15.49 2.58 8.33
N GLU A 424 -16.00 2.43 7.10
CA GLU A 424 -15.57 3.27 5.98
C GLU A 424 -15.99 4.74 6.16
N ALA A 425 -17.20 4.98 6.66
CA ALA A 425 -17.67 6.35 6.97
C ALA A 425 -16.80 7.00 8.05
N ALA A 426 -16.49 6.26 9.12
CA ALA A 426 -15.60 6.71 10.18
C ALA A 426 -14.17 6.99 9.66
N ALA A 427 -13.67 6.15 8.76
CA ALA A 427 -12.35 6.32 8.15
C ALA A 427 -12.27 7.57 7.27
N ILE A 428 -13.27 7.81 6.42
CA ILE A 428 -13.35 9.01 5.57
C ILE A 428 -13.39 10.29 6.41
N ASP A 429 -14.11 10.28 7.53
CA ASP A 429 -14.20 11.43 8.42
C ASP A 429 -12.89 11.74 9.16
N LYS A 430 -12.11 10.72 9.50
CA LYS A 430 -10.79 10.87 10.12
C LYS A 430 -9.73 11.39 9.15
N VAL A 431 -9.87 11.13 7.86
CA VAL A 431 -8.99 11.65 6.80
C VAL A 431 -9.30 13.11 6.44
N LYS A 432 -10.18 13.79 7.20
CA LYS A 432 -10.42 15.23 7.09
C LYS A 432 -9.15 16.02 7.34
N GLY A 433 -8.53 16.46 6.34
CA GLY A 433 -7.34 17.29 6.38
C GLY A 433 -6.26 16.75 5.49
N SER A 434 -6.22 17.27 4.28
CA SER A 434 -5.11 17.20 3.33
C SER A 434 -4.63 15.82 2.91
N ALA A 435 -5.18 15.36 1.82
CA ALA A 435 -4.66 14.24 1.04
C ALA A 435 -3.17 14.36 0.70
N ILE A 436 -2.69 15.57 0.57
CA ILE A 436 -1.32 15.87 0.18
C ILE A 436 -0.39 15.97 1.40
N HIS A 437 -0.86 16.37 2.58
CA HIS A 437 -0.06 16.30 3.81
C HIS A 437 0.40 14.88 4.15
N ALA A 438 -0.39 13.85 3.82
CA ALA A 438 0.01 12.45 4.02
C ALA A 438 1.18 12.02 3.13
N ILE A 439 1.45 12.73 2.04
CA ILE A 439 2.57 12.43 1.12
C ILE A 439 3.85 13.09 1.58
N ILE A 440 3.74 14.26 2.20
CA ILE A 440 4.87 15.11 2.58
C ILE A 440 5.19 14.96 4.06
N GLU A 441 4.20 14.71 4.90
CA GLU A 441 4.35 14.50 6.34
C GLU A 441 4.33 13.01 6.69
N ASN A 442 5.48 12.54 7.09
CA ASN A 442 5.77 11.37 7.93
C ASN A 442 4.72 10.25 8.02
N THR A 443 5.08 9.15 7.43
CA THR A 443 4.59 7.79 7.71
C THR A 443 4.77 7.33 9.18
N GLU A 444 5.25 8.16 10.08
CA GLU A 444 5.52 7.80 11.48
C GLU A 444 4.28 7.75 12.38
N LYS A 445 3.14 8.21 11.94
CA LYS A 445 1.95 8.18 12.78
C LYS A 445 0.83 7.40 12.13
N ASN A 446 0.54 6.29 12.76
CA ASN A 446 -0.79 5.80 13.09
C ASN A 446 -1.20 4.48 12.48
N LEU A 447 -0.95 3.46 13.22
CA LEU A 447 -1.96 2.45 13.50
C LEU A 447 -3.09 3.17 14.26
N TYR A 448 -4.13 3.59 13.58
CA TYR A 448 -5.34 4.08 14.23
C TYR A 448 -6.17 2.89 14.65
N VAL A 449 -6.31 2.73 15.94
CA VAL A 449 -7.35 1.89 16.52
C VAL A 449 -8.57 2.78 16.67
N ASP A 450 -9.72 2.41 16.14
CA ASP A 450 -10.98 3.05 16.46
C ASP A 450 -11.24 2.81 17.95
N GLU A 451 -11.23 3.87 18.73
CA GLU A 451 -11.40 3.78 20.18
C GLU A 451 -12.77 3.16 20.58
N ASN A 452 -13.77 3.24 19.70
CA ASN A 452 -15.10 2.72 19.97
C ASN A 452 -15.31 1.29 19.49
N THR A 453 -14.61 0.87 18.45
CA THR A 453 -14.80 -0.44 17.81
C THR A 453 -13.60 -1.36 17.97
N GLY A 454 -12.46 -0.85 18.41
CA GLY A 454 -11.22 -1.60 18.52
C GLY A 454 -10.62 -2.02 17.17
N ASP A 455 -11.13 -1.48 16.06
CA ASP A 455 -10.59 -1.79 14.73
C ASP A 455 -9.25 -1.11 14.52
N ILE A 456 -8.30 -1.85 13.97
CA ILE A 456 -7.12 -1.26 13.36
C ILE A 456 -7.59 -0.63 12.05
N ILE A 457 -7.75 0.67 12.04
CA ILE A 457 -7.94 1.45 10.83
C ILE A 457 -6.55 1.64 10.23
N LEU A 458 -6.12 0.65 9.48
CA LEU A 458 -4.85 0.64 8.75
C LEU A 458 -4.93 1.57 7.55
#